data_cdb73121ba9e9371f45b442444bb31f2
#
_entry.id   cdb73121ba9e9371f45b442444bb31f2
#
_cell.length_a   1.000
_cell.length_b   1.000
_cell.length_c   1.000
_cell.angle_alpha   90.00
_cell.angle_beta   90.00
_cell.angle_gamma   90.00
#
_symmetry.space_group_name_H-M   'P 1'
#
loop_
_entity.id
_entity.type
_entity.pdbx_description
1 polymer ?
#
loop_
_entity_poly.entity_id
_entity_poly.type
_entity_poly.pdbx_seq_one_letter_code
_entity_poly.pdbx_strand_id
1 'polypeptide(L)'
;MNKFKRAIAAGLLLAMSVFVFAGCSRAGQGSRETKKQERGPLDVKKITYLVYSGDQPHVDLYIISEDLKGTHYSINDDFEKKYDYLEGELPSEDQYEVSDFEVSESEWNNIKLLVTRCGFMELPEELPPVEGDDIGATYIKIETSKDVNKSGGYGAGAGSESEHVMFARVRDAISDVIRNK
;
A
#
# COMPACT_ATOMS: atom_id res chain seq x y z
N MET A 1 63.40 40.51 -17.65
CA MET A 1 63.39 41.74 -16.83
C MET A 1 62.35 41.53 -15.70
N ASN A 2 62.93 41.51 -14.57
CA ASN A 2 62.43 41.93 -13.23
C ASN A 2 61.21 41.22 -12.66
N LYS A 3 61.42 40.31 -11.69
CA LYS A 3 61.69 40.58 -10.25
C LYS A 3 60.42 41.19 -9.59
N PHE A 4 59.85 40.69 -8.58
CA PHE A 4 60.26 40.44 -7.21
C PHE A 4 59.12 39.68 -6.51
N LYS A 5 59.30 38.54 -5.92
CA LYS A 5 59.79 38.23 -4.57
C LYS A 5 58.79 38.59 -3.41
N ARG A 6 58.58 37.53 -2.68
CA ARG A 6 58.39 37.46 -1.19
C ARG A 6 56.96 37.68 -0.70
N ALA A 7 56.33 36.71 -0.12
CA ALA A 7 56.60 35.90 1.10
C ALA A 7 56.13 36.61 2.40
N ILE A 8 55.66 35.78 3.29
CA ILE A 8 55.41 35.97 4.73
C ILE A 8 53.91 35.96 5.04
N ALA A 9 53.38 34.95 5.52
CA ALA A 9 53.50 34.22 6.79
C ALA A 9 52.50 34.69 7.82
N ALA A 10 51.80 33.72 8.30
CA ALA A 10 51.35 33.52 9.68
C ALA A 10 50.50 34.62 10.34
N GLY A 11 49.36 34.19 10.76
CA GLY A 11 48.51 34.91 11.69
C GLY A 11 47.35 34.04 12.18
N LEU A 12 47.68 33.09 13.01
CA LEU A 12 46.81 32.38 13.91
C LEU A 12 46.11 33.38 14.81
N LEU A 13 44.81 33.41 14.85
CA LEU A 13 44.09 33.90 16.01
C LEU A 13 42.70 33.21 16.14
N LEU A 14 42.73 32.30 17.03
CA LEU A 14 41.61 31.68 17.71
C LEU A 14 40.73 32.78 18.32
N ALA A 15 39.46 32.86 17.97
CA ALA A 15 38.47 33.56 18.74
C ALA A 15 37.33 32.59 19.06
N MET A 16 37.50 31.92 20.18
CA MET A 16 36.38 31.27 20.87
C MET A 16 35.40 32.33 21.31
N SER A 17 34.25 32.40 20.69
CA SER A 17 33.10 33.12 21.23
C SER A 17 32.19 32.09 21.90
N VAL A 18 32.41 31.93 23.18
CA VAL A 18 31.50 31.24 24.09
C VAL A 18 30.27 32.13 24.23
N PHE A 19 29.19 31.81 23.55
CA PHE A 19 27.89 32.38 23.88
C PHE A 19 27.24 31.51 24.94
N VAL A 20 27.40 31.93 26.17
CA VAL A 20 26.59 31.47 27.28
C VAL A 20 25.23 32.16 27.13
N PHE A 21 24.24 31.48 26.68
CA PHE A 21 22.85 31.87 26.91
C PHE A 21 22.32 31.13 28.12
N ALA A 22 22.41 31.86 29.22
CA ALA A 22 21.67 31.52 30.41
C ALA A 22 20.18 31.83 30.21
N GLY A 23 19.37 30.86 30.46
CA GLY A 23 18.06 31.06 31.07
C GLY A 23 16.90 31.44 30.19
N CYS A 24 16.06 30.48 29.89
CA CYS A 24 14.63 30.57 30.15
C CYS A 24 14.04 29.16 30.21
N SER A 25 13.78 28.76 31.44
CA SER A 25 12.92 27.63 31.75
C SER A 25 11.54 27.86 31.13
N ARG A 26 11.17 27.10 30.12
CA ARG A 26 9.77 26.92 29.74
C ARG A 26 9.47 25.46 29.77
N ALA A 27 8.77 25.11 30.84
CA ALA A 27 8.21 23.79 31.05
C ALA A 27 7.32 23.37 29.88
N GLY A 28 7.50 22.12 29.48
CA GLY A 28 6.43 21.29 28.96
C GLY A 28 6.09 21.45 27.49
N GLN A 29 6.72 20.65 26.68
CA GLN A 29 6.01 19.78 25.72
C GLN A 29 7.03 18.73 25.28
N GLY A 30 7.01 17.60 25.99
CA GLY A 30 7.70 16.41 25.53
C GLY A 30 7.08 15.98 24.20
N SER A 31 7.73 16.36 23.12
CA SER A 31 7.53 15.70 21.84
C SER A 31 7.96 14.27 22.05
N ARG A 32 7.01 13.40 22.35
CA ARG A 32 7.22 11.96 22.20
C ARG A 32 7.47 11.76 20.71
N GLU A 33 8.73 11.76 20.32
CA GLU A 33 9.16 11.04 19.15
C GLU A 33 8.75 9.57 19.35
N THR A 34 7.58 9.24 18.89
CA THR A 34 7.18 7.85 18.70
C THR A 34 8.18 7.31 17.68
N LYS A 35 9.23 6.66 18.15
CA LYS A 35 10.06 5.81 17.29
C LYS A 35 9.09 4.87 16.62
N LYS A 36 8.78 5.14 15.34
CA LYS A 36 8.02 4.25 14.48
C LYS A 36 8.88 3.02 14.37
N GLN A 37 8.58 2.03 15.21
CA GLN A 37 9.26 0.74 15.22
C GLN A 37 9.05 0.19 13.82
N GLU A 38 10.10 0.02 13.04
CA GLU A 38 10.03 -0.64 11.74
C GLU A 38 9.51 -2.05 11.99
N ARG A 39 8.20 -2.21 11.80
CA ARG A 39 7.58 -3.52 11.84
C ARG A 39 8.12 -4.28 10.63
N GLY A 40 8.67 -5.45 10.86
CA GLY A 40 9.01 -6.36 9.77
C GLY A 40 7.76 -6.67 8.92
N PRO A 41 7.93 -7.22 7.71
CA PRO A 41 6.81 -7.57 6.86
C PRO A 41 5.79 -8.43 7.59
N LEU A 42 4.50 -8.14 7.39
CA LEU A 42 3.41 -8.96 7.93
C LEU A 42 3.48 -10.37 7.35
N ASP A 43 3.07 -11.35 8.15
CA ASP A 43 2.95 -12.75 7.73
C ASP A 43 1.63 -12.95 6.98
N VAL A 44 1.58 -12.42 5.74
CA VAL A 44 0.42 -12.53 4.86
C VAL A 44 0.31 -13.97 4.36
N LYS A 45 -0.87 -14.54 4.47
CA LYS A 45 -1.21 -15.91 4.05
C LYS A 45 -2.00 -15.96 2.76
N LYS A 46 -2.92 -15.01 2.58
CA LYS A 46 -3.80 -14.97 1.43
C LYS A 46 -4.22 -13.55 1.12
N ILE A 47 -4.36 -13.28 -0.16
CA ILE A 47 -4.89 -12.04 -0.70
C ILE A 47 -6.07 -12.41 -1.60
N THR A 48 -7.21 -11.78 -1.36
CA THR A 48 -8.35 -11.81 -2.26
C THR A 48 -8.51 -10.42 -2.85
N TYR A 49 -8.49 -10.30 -4.17
CA TYR A 49 -8.61 -9.05 -4.90
C TYR A 49 -9.80 -9.12 -5.84
N LEU A 50 -10.74 -8.22 -5.66
CA LEU A 50 -12.03 -8.21 -6.34
C LEU A 50 -12.18 -6.90 -7.10
N VAL A 51 -12.51 -7.00 -8.38
CA VAL A 51 -12.74 -5.85 -9.28
C VAL A 51 -14.09 -5.99 -9.94
N TYR A 52 -14.92 -4.96 -9.78
CA TYR A 52 -16.17 -4.80 -10.51
C TYR A 52 -15.97 -3.76 -11.60
N SER A 53 -16.31 -4.08 -12.83
CA SER A 53 -16.39 -3.11 -13.93
C SER A 53 -17.57 -2.18 -13.72
N GLY A 54 -17.39 -0.89 -13.94
CA GLY A 54 -18.46 0.09 -13.74
C GLY A 54 -19.58 0.03 -14.81
N ASP A 55 -19.24 -0.43 -16.00
CA ASP A 55 -20.08 -0.37 -17.21
C ASP A 55 -20.54 -1.75 -17.75
N GLN A 56 -20.02 -2.84 -17.20
CA GLN A 56 -20.32 -4.19 -17.67
C GLN A 56 -20.64 -5.13 -16.50
N PRO A 57 -21.54 -6.11 -16.73
CA PRO A 57 -21.84 -7.15 -15.73
C PRO A 57 -20.69 -8.15 -15.64
N HIS A 58 -19.56 -7.68 -15.14
CA HIS A 58 -18.34 -8.47 -15.07
C HIS A 58 -17.60 -8.24 -13.75
N VAL A 59 -17.15 -9.34 -13.19
CA VAL A 59 -16.39 -9.37 -11.94
C VAL A 59 -15.11 -10.18 -12.14
N ASP A 60 -13.98 -9.58 -11.81
CA ASP A 60 -12.71 -10.28 -11.72
C ASP A 60 -12.36 -10.55 -10.26
N LEU A 61 -12.22 -11.82 -9.91
CA LEU A 61 -11.80 -12.25 -8.58
C LEU A 61 -10.45 -12.96 -8.67
N TYR A 62 -9.46 -12.43 -7.98
CA TYR A 62 -8.12 -13.00 -7.88
C TYR A 62 -7.85 -13.47 -6.45
N ILE A 63 -7.36 -14.68 -6.30
CA ILE A 63 -6.94 -15.24 -5.02
C ILE A 63 -5.45 -15.60 -5.14
N ILE A 64 -4.61 -15.04 -4.27
CA ILE A 64 -3.17 -15.29 -4.24
C ILE A 64 -2.80 -15.82 -2.84
N SER A 65 -2.08 -16.91 -2.76
CA SER A 65 -1.72 -17.59 -1.52
C SER A 65 -0.20 -17.55 -1.27
N GLU A 66 0.20 -17.82 -0.03
CA GLU A 66 1.62 -17.83 0.39
C GLU A 66 2.47 -18.90 -0.29
N ASP A 67 1.85 -19.91 -0.91
CA ASP A 67 2.50 -20.94 -1.72
C ASP A 67 2.84 -20.46 -3.14
N LEU A 68 2.69 -19.14 -3.39
CA LEU A 68 3.01 -18.46 -4.65
C LEU A 68 2.09 -18.85 -5.81
N LYS A 69 0.91 -19.34 -5.51
CA LYS A 69 -0.13 -19.65 -6.49
C LYS A 69 -1.22 -18.59 -6.49
N GLY A 70 -1.68 -18.30 -7.69
CA GLY A 70 -2.82 -17.43 -7.92
C GLY A 70 -3.90 -18.14 -8.74
N THR A 71 -5.16 -17.84 -8.43
CA THR A 71 -6.32 -18.26 -9.21
C THR A 71 -7.12 -17.03 -9.58
N HIS A 72 -7.51 -16.94 -10.84
CA HIS A 72 -8.37 -15.90 -11.39
C HIS A 72 -9.70 -16.49 -11.79
N TYR A 73 -10.78 -15.89 -11.32
CA TYR A 73 -12.15 -16.15 -11.73
C TYR A 73 -12.66 -14.94 -12.52
N SER A 74 -13.04 -15.17 -13.77
CA SER A 74 -13.69 -14.19 -14.64
C SER A 74 -15.18 -14.50 -14.63
N ILE A 75 -15.97 -13.69 -13.95
CA ILE A 75 -17.35 -13.99 -13.57
C ILE A 75 -18.30 -13.07 -14.34
N ASN A 76 -19.29 -13.66 -15.01
CA ASN A 76 -20.40 -12.93 -15.60
C ASN A 76 -21.48 -12.75 -14.52
N ASP A 77 -21.47 -11.61 -13.83
CA ASP A 77 -22.45 -11.26 -12.82
C ASP A 77 -22.96 -9.83 -13.07
N ASP A 78 -24.27 -9.64 -13.01
CA ASP A 78 -24.95 -8.37 -13.22
C ASP A 78 -24.94 -7.45 -11.96
N PHE A 79 -23.93 -7.59 -11.11
CA PHE A 79 -23.68 -6.71 -9.97
C PHE A 79 -24.77 -6.71 -8.88
N GLU A 80 -25.70 -7.65 -8.89
CA GLU A 80 -26.77 -7.70 -7.88
C GLU A 80 -26.30 -8.14 -6.48
N LYS A 81 -24.97 -8.23 -6.24
CA LYS A 81 -24.39 -8.67 -4.95
C LYS A 81 -24.99 -9.96 -4.41
N LYS A 82 -25.28 -10.91 -5.26
CA LYS A 82 -25.87 -12.20 -4.88
C LYS A 82 -24.89 -13.07 -4.08
N TYR A 83 -23.59 -12.83 -4.27
CA TYR A 83 -22.51 -13.64 -3.70
C TYR A 83 -21.51 -12.78 -2.95
N ASP A 84 -21.07 -13.25 -1.80
CA ASP A 84 -19.94 -12.65 -1.09
C ASP A 84 -18.62 -13.24 -1.59
N TYR A 85 -18.15 -12.73 -2.71
CA TYR A 85 -16.90 -13.18 -3.35
C TYR A 85 -15.68 -13.07 -2.45
N LEU A 86 -15.67 -12.09 -1.55
CA LEU A 86 -14.56 -11.92 -0.60
C LEU A 86 -14.56 -13.02 0.47
N GLU A 87 -15.71 -13.63 0.75
CA GLU A 87 -15.84 -14.77 1.65
C GLU A 87 -15.76 -16.11 0.91
N GLY A 88 -15.58 -16.08 -0.42
CA GLY A 88 -15.41 -17.28 -1.25
C GLY A 88 -16.70 -17.88 -1.77
N GLU A 89 -17.81 -17.16 -1.70
CA GLU A 89 -19.05 -17.58 -2.36
C GLU A 89 -18.91 -17.38 -3.87
N LEU A 90 -19.13 -18.41 -4.65
CA LEU A 90 -19.08 -18.36 -6.12
C LEU A 90 -20.44 -18.74 -6.71
N PRO A 91 -20.75 -18.22 -7.90
CA PRO A 91 -21.93 -18.67 -8.65
C PRO A 91 -21.75 -20.12 -9.14
N SER A 92 -22.70 -20.64 -9.89
CA SER A 92 -22.55 -21.94 -10.53
C SER A 92 -21.40 -21.94 -11.55
N GLU A 93 -20.75 -23.09 -11.73
CA GLU A 93 -19.53 -23.24 -12.56
C GLU A 93 -19.68 -22.80 -14.02
N ASP A 94 -20.90 -22.75 -14.55
CA ASP A 94 -21.22 -22.28 -15.89
C ASP A 94 -21.25 -20.74 -16.01
N GLN A 95 -21.12 -20.01 -14.93
CA GLN A 95 -21.16 -18.53 -14.86
C GLN A 95 -19.78 -17.89 -14.73
N TYR A 96 -18.72 -18.68 -14.65
CA TYR A 96 -17.37 -18.14 -14.59
C TYR A 96 -16.34 -18.99 -15.37
N GLU A 97 -15.26 -18.34 -15.77
CA GLU A 97 -14.06 -19.00 -16.24
C GLU A 97 -12.98 -18.95 -15.14
N VAL A 98 -12.18 -20.00 -15.03
CA VAL A 98 -11.09 -20.06 -14.06
C VAL A 98 -9.76 -20.30 -14.74
N SER A 99 -8.73 -19.61 -14.28
CA SER A 99 -7.35 -19.80 -14.70
C SER A 99 -6.40 -19.67 -13.52
N ASP A 100 -5.33 -20.48 -13.54
CA ASP A 100 -4.29 -20.45 -12.52
C ASP A 100 -3.05 -19.72 -13.03
N PHE A 101 -2.30 -19.08 -12.13
CA PHE A 101 -1.04 -18.45 -12.42
C PHE A 101 -0.05 -18.58 -11.24
N GLU A 102 1.22 -18.34 -11.51
CA GLU A 102 2.27 -18.36 -10.49
C GLU A 102 2.74 -16.94 -10.18
N VAL A 103 3.08 -16.72 -8.92
CA VAL A 103 3.64 -15.47 -8.41
C VAL A 103 5.08 -15.72 -8.01
N SER A 104 6.01 -14.86 -8.39
CA SER A 104 7.40 -14.99 -7.93
C SER A 104 7.55 -14.57 -6.47
N GLU A 105 8.57 -15.10 -5.79
CA GLU A 105 8.90 -14.70 -4.42
C GLU A 105 9.14 -13.18 -4.29
N SER A 106 9.74 -12.56 -5.31
CA SER A 106 9.99 -11.12 -5.31
C SER A 106 8.71 -10.31 -5.39
N GLU A 107 7.74 -10.71 -6.23
CA GLU A 107 6.42 -10.09 -6.34
C GLU A 107 5.65 -10.23 -5.02
N TRP A 108 5.59 -11.44 -4.49
CA TRP A 108 4.94 -11.71 -3.20
C TRP A 108 5.53 -10.90 -2.05
N ASN A 109 6.86 -10.84 -1.95
CA ASN A 109 7.55 -10.07 -0.93
C ASN A 109 7.32 -8.55 -1.08
N ASN A 110 7.22 -8.05 -2.32
CA ASN A 110 6.89 -6.65 -2.58
C ASN A 110 5.47 -6.32 -2.10
N ILE A 111 4.48 -7.16 -2.39
CA ILE A 111 3.10 -6.96 -1.89
C ILE A 111 3.10 -6.94 -0.36
N LYS A 112 3.71 -7.93 0.32
CA LYS A 112 3.79 -7.98 1.79
C LYS A 112 4.41 -6.72 2.38
N LEU A 113 5.47 -6.22 1.75
CA LEU A 113 6.14 -5.00 2.18
C LEU A 113 5.20 -3.78 2.07
N LEU A 114 4.46 -3.66 0.98
CA LEU A 114 3.52 -2.56 0.77
C LEU A 114 2.30 -2.67 1.70
N VAL A 115 1.73 -3.85 1.90
CA VAL A 115 0.68 -4.10 2.90
C VAL A 115 1.11 -3.58 4.28
N THR A 116 2.37 -3.89 4.67
CA THR A 116 2.92 -3.45 5.96
C THR A 116 3.16 -1.94 6.01
N ARG A 117 3.82 -1.38 4.99
CA ARG A 117 4.23 0.04 4.96
C ARG A 117 3.06 1.00 4.81
N CYS A 118 2.05 0.60 4.05
CA CYS A 118 0.83 1.38 3.86
C CYS A 118 -0.16 1.23 5.03
N GLY A 119 0.11 0.35 6.00
CA GLY A 119 -0.81 0.13 7.10
C GLY A 119 -2.16 -0.42 6.64
N PHE A 120 -2.16 -1.29 5.62
CA PHE A 120 -3.40 -1.80 5.02
C PHE A 120 -4.34 -2.43 6.06
N MET A 121 -3.78 -3.11 7.07
CA MET A 121 -4.56 -3.74 8.13
C MET A 121 -5.31 -2.75 9.06
N GLU A 122 -5.06 -1.45 8.90
CA GLU A 122 -5.69 -0.37 9.67
C GLU A 122 -6.67 0.45 8.79
N LEU A 123 -6.80 0.13 7.49
CA LEU A 123 -7.75 0.80 6.61
C LEU A 123 -9.19 0.44 6.97
N PRO A 124 -10.14 1.38 6.80
CA PRO A 124 -11.56 1.09 6.99
C PRO A 124 -12.05 0.07 5.95
N GLU A 125 -13.09 -0.68 6.30
CA GLU A 125 -13.70 -1.67 5.41
C GLU A 125 -14.23 -1.02 4.12
N GLU A 126 -14.92 0.11 4.25
CA GLU A 126 -15.40 0.92 3.13
C GLU A 126 -14.61 2.22 3.07
N LEU A 127 -13.97 2.47 1.94
CA LEU A 127 -13.34 3.76 1.66
C LEU A 127 -14.41 4.79 1.27
N PRO A 128 -14.19 6.09 1.56
CA PRO A 128 -15.11 7.14 1.11
C PRO A 128 -15.36 7.02 -0.41
N PRO A 129 -16.61 7.08 -0.89
CA PRO A 129 -16.87 6.98 -2.31
C PRO A 129 -16.26 8.16 -3.07
N VAL A 130 -15.67 7.87 -4.23
CA VAL A 130 -15.20 8.90 -5.17
C VAL A 130 -16.28 9.13 -6.19
N GLU A 131 -16.68 10.38 -6.39
CA GLU A 131 -17.66 10.75 -7.41
C GLU A 131 -17.04 10.65 -8.80
N GLY A 132 -17.76 10.07 -9.74
CA GLY A 132 -17.36 9.95 -11.15
C GLY A 132 -18.32 9.04 -11.90
N ASP A 133 -18.42 9.27 -13.21
CA ASP A 133 -19.18 8.41 -14.11
C ASP A 133 -18.33 7.16 -14.41
N ASP A 134 -18.96 5.99 -14.47
CA ASP A 134 -18.36 4.69 -14.84
C ASP A 134 -17.18 4.23 -13.96
N ILE A 135 -17.15 4.67 -12.71
CA ILE A 135 -16.15 4.21 -11.73
C ILE A 135 -16.58 2.85 -11.19
N GLY A 136 -15.76 1.82 -11.44
CA GLY A 136 -15.95 0.49 -10.85
C GLY A 136 -15.68 0.46 -9.35
N ALA A 137 -15.97 -0.67 -8.73
CA ALA A 137 -15.61 -0.92 -7.34
C ALA A 137 -14.43 -1.90 -7.25
N THR A 138 -13.57 -1.68 -6.29
CA THR A 138 -12.42 -2.54 -6.03
C THR A 138 -12.32 -2.84 -4.55
N TYR A 139 -12.12 -4.11 -4.21
CA TYR A 139 -11.94 -4.56 -2.84
C TYR A 139 -10.69 -5.44 -2.73
N ILE A 140 -10.01 -5.33 -1.62
CA ILE A 140 -8.89 -6.19 -1.25
C ILE A 140 -9.15 -6.75 0.14
N LYS A 141 -9.04 -8.07 0.31
CA LYS A 141 -9.02 -8.75 1.61
C LYS A 141 -7.63 -9.35 1.82
N ILE A 142 -7.02 -9.03 2.94
CA ILE A 142 -5.72 -9.56 3.37
C ILE A 142 -5.92 -10.43 4.59
N GLU A 143 -5.50 -11.68 4.50
CA GLU A 143 -5.47 -12.63 5.60
C GLU A 143 -4.01 -12.84 6.05
N THR A 144 -3.75 -12.62 7.32
CA THR A 144 -2.46 -12.89 7.95
C THR A 144 -2.60 -14.07 8.92
N SER A 145 -1.50 -14.53 9.51
CA SER A 145 -1.55 -15.55 10.57
C SER A 145 -2.29 -15.11 11.84
N LYS A 146 -2.63 -13.82 11.98
CA LYS A 146 -3.21 -13.27 13.21
C LYS A 146 -4.53 -12.53 12.97
N ASP A 147 -4.63 -11.81 11.87
CA ASP A 147 -5.72 -10.88 11.60
C ASP A 147 -6.18 -10.97 10.15
N VAL A 148 -7.39 -10.52 9.91
CA VAL A 148 -7.98 -10.33 8.59
C VAL A 148 -8.46 -8.89 8.48
N ASN A 149 -8.18 -8.24 7.36
CA ASN A 149 -8.78 -6.96 7.02
C ASN A 149 -9.24 -6.96 5.57
N LYS A 150 -10.39 -6.34 5.33
CA LYS A 150 -10.88 -6.02 3.99
C LYS A 150 -11.05 -4.50 3.87
N SER A 151 -10.75 -3.97 2.71
CA SER A 151 -10.93 -2.56 2.41
C SER A 151 -11.25 -2.39 0.94
N GLY A 152 -12.03 -1.36 0.60
CA GLY A 152 -12.38 -1.08 -0.78
C GLY A 152 -13.57 -0.17 -0.94
N GLY A 153 -14.24 -0.27 -2.09
CA GLY A 153 -15.43 0.51 -2.42
C GLY A 153 -15.41 1.08 -3.83
N TYR A 154 -16.42 1.90 -4.14
CA TYR A 154 -16.50 2.62 -5.42
C TYR A 154 -15.38 3.64 -5.55
N GLY A 155 -14.61 3.55 -6.65
CA GLY A 155 -13.46 4.41 -6.89
C GLY A 155 -12.33 4.22 -5.88
N ALA A 156 -12.26 3.08 -5.19
CA ALA A 156 -11.21 2.82 -4.23
C ALA A 156 -9.81 2.99 -4.85
N GLY A 157 -9.00 3.84 -4.24
CA GLY A 157 -7.67 4.20 -4.72
C GLY A 157 -7.64 5.28 -5.81
N ALA A 158 -8.77 5.91 -6.16
CA ALA A 158 -8.83 7.06 -7.07
C ALA A 158 -8.89 8.40 -6.32
N GLY A 159 -9.26 8.40 -5.05
CA GLY A 159 -9.30 9.59 -4.20
C GLY A 159 -7.91 10.10 -3.80
N SER A 160 -7.88 11.35 -3.33
CA SER A 160 -6.65 12.02 -2.86
C SER A 160 -6.40 11.87 -1.36
N GLU A 161 -7.38 11.36 -0.61
CA GLU A 161 -7.29 11.12 0.82
C GLU A 161 -6.25 10.05 1.13
N SER A 162 -5.70 10.09 2.34
CA SER A 162 -4.60 9.21 2.74
C SER A 162 -4.93 7.73 2.60
N GLU A 163 -6.16 7.35 2.92
CA GLU A 163 -6.67 5.98 2.84
C GLU A 163 -6.69 5.48 1.38
N HIS A 164 -7.17 6.31 0.44
CA HIS A 164 -7.15 5.99 -0.98
C HIS A 164 -5.73 5.82 -1.52
N VAL A 165 -4.81 6.71 -1.12
CA VAL A 165 -3.40 6.64 -1.52
C VAL A 165 -2.73 5.37 -0.98
N MET A 166 -3.01 5.00 0.27
CA MET A 166 -2.48 3.77 0.87
C MET A 166 -3.05 2.52 0.19
N PHE A 167 -4.36 2.50 -0.04
CA PHE A 167 -5.04 1.44 -0.77
C PHE A 167 -4.48 1.27 -2.19
N ALA A 168 -4.38 2.38 -2.94
CA ALA A 168 -3.88 2.37 -4.32
C ALA A 168 -2.51 1.72 -4.45
N ARG A 169 -1.58 1.99 -3.53
CA ARG A 169 -0.24 1.40 -3.57
C ARG A 169 -0.26 -0.12 -3.44
N VAL A 170 -1.13 -0.66 -2.61
CA VAL A 170 -1.29 -2.11 -2.45
C VAL A 170 -2.00 -2.70 -3.67
N ARG A 171 -3.09 -2.06 -4.12
CA ARG A 171 -3.82 -2.43 -5.35
C ARG A 171 -2.89 -2.49 -6.55
N ASP A 172 -2.10 -1.45 -6.77
CA ASP A 172 -1.22 -1.35 -7.94
C ASP A 172 -0.15 -2.45 -7.93
N ALA A 173 0.41 -2.79 -6.75
CA ALA A 173 1.34 -3.91 -6.63
C ALA A 173 0.70 -5.27 -6.96
N ILE A 174 -0.55 -5.49 -6.55
CA ILE A 174 -1.30 -6.70 -6.91
C ILE A 174 -1.60 -6.71 -8.41
N SER A 175 -2.09 -5.59 -8.95
CA SER A 175 -2.42 -5.45 -10.36
C SER A 175 -1.21 -5.63 -11.28
N ASP A 176 -0.02 -5.19 -10.86
CA ASP A 176 1.22 -5.37 -11.62
C ASP A 176 1.59 -6.85 -11.72
N VAL A 177 1.38 -7.64 -10.65
CA VAL A 177 1.57 -9.10 -10.68
C VAL A 177 0.61 -9.73 -11.67
N ILE A 178 -0.67 -9.40 -11.61
CA ILE A 178 -1.73 -9.99 -12.44
C ILE A 178 -1.52 -9.67 -13.93
N ARG A 179 -1.20 -8.41 -14.27
CA ARG A 179 -1.01 -7.97 -15.66
C ARG A 179 0.15 -8.63 -16.40
N ASN A 180 1.08 -9.21 -15.66
CA ASN A 180 2.26 -9.87 -16.24
C ASN A 180 2.06 -11.39 -16.41
N LYS A 181 0.86 -11.90 -16.23
CA LYS A 181 0.51 -13.34 -16.36
C LYS A 181 -0.41 -13.56 -17.55
#